data_892ba5c066697b75a78da0d1899ba535
#
_entry.id   892ba5c066697b75a78da0d1899ba535
#
_cell.length_a   1.000
_cell.length_b   1.000
_cell.length_c   1.000
_cell.angle_alpha   90.00
_cell.angle_beta   90.00
_cell.angle_gamma   90.00
#
_symmetry.space_group_name_H-M   'P 1'
#
loop_
_entity.id
_entity.type
_entity.pdbx_description
1 polymer ?
#
loop_
_entity_poly.entity_id
_entity_poly.type
_entity_poly.pdbx_seq_one_letter_code
_entity_poly.pdbx_strand_id
1 'polypeptide(L)'
;NGLDFPALFLNLEIEMTKLTCFKAYDIRGKLGTELNEDIAYKVGRAYGQIYQPQTIVVGCDIRLTSEDLKQATIKGLNDSGVNVLDLGMTGTEEVYFGAFHLDVQGGIEITASHNPMDYNGMKLVRENARPIGADSGLKEIQALAESGQFKEVTKKGKTEKYNILPEFIDHLMTYIDPAKISPLKLVVNAGNGAAGHVIDAIEDKFKTLNVPVEFIKIHHEADGTFPNGIPNPILIENRDSTRKAVLEHGADMGIAWDGDFDRCFLFDEKGQFIEGYYIVGLLAQAFLLKQSGEK
;
A
#
# COMPACT_ATOMS: atom_id res chain seq x y z
N ASN A 1 13.82 9.51 -69.26
CA ASN A 1 13.29 10.46 -68.25
C ASN A 1 12.86 9.67 -67.01
N GLY A 2 13.84 9.42 -66.16
CA GLY A 2 13.59 8.86 -64.87
C GLY A 2 13.27 9.98 -63.89
N LEU A 3 12.16 9.88 -63.19
CA LEU A 3 11.79 10.71 -62.07
C LEU A 3 12.24 9.98 -60.78
N ASP A 4 13.41 10.41 -60.24
CA ASP A 4 13.82 10.02 -58.89
C ASP A 4 12.94 10.74 -57.87
N PHE A 5 12.12 9.97 -57.14
CA PHE A 5 11.47 10.46 -55.95
C PHE A 5 12.43 10.29 -54.77
N PRO A 6 12.78 11.36 -54.06
CA PRO A 6 13.55 11.21 -52.84
C PRO A 6 12.66 10.54 -51.79
N ALA A 7 13.09 9.41 -51.27
CA ALA A 7 12.50 8.77 -50.10
C ALA A 7 12.59 9.70 -48.90
N LEU A 8 11.51 10.37 -48.55
CA LEU A 8 11.38 11.16 -47.34
C LEU A 8 11.27 10.17 -46.19
N PHE A 9 12.40 9.78 -45.63
CA PHE A 9 12.42 9.13 -44.28
C PHE A 9 11.98 10.18 -43.28
N LEU A 10 10.70 10.22 -42.92
CA LEU A 10 10.23 10.86 -41.72
C LEU A 10 10.80 10.05 -40.54
N ASN A 11 11.92 10.52 -40.02
CA ASN A 11 12.33 10.19 -38.66
C ASN A 11 11.28 10.82 -37.73
N LEU A 12 10.22 10.09 -37.43
CA LEU A 12 9.40 10.34 -36.25
C LEU A 12 10.30 10.01 -35.05
N GLU A 13 11.02 10.99 -34.56
CA GLU A 13 11.51 10.97 -33.19
C GLU A 13 10.24 10.91 -32.33
N ILE A 14 9.95 9.71 -31.81
CA ILE A 14 8.95 9.55 -30.77
C ILE A 14 9.55 10.29 -29.57
N GLU A 15 9.11 11.53 -29.33
CA GLU A 15 9.41 12.21 -28.08
C GLU A 15 8.94 11.31 -26.95
N MET A 16 9.88 10.66 -26.29
CA MET A 16 9.61 9.84 -25.11
C MET A 16 9.12 10.77 -24.02
N THR A 17 7.82 10.69 -23.71
CA THR A 17 7.22 11.49 -22.63
C THR A 17 7.80 11.03 -21.32
N LYS A 18 8.60 11.87 -20.68
CA LYS A 18 9.23 11.59 -19.38
C LYS A 18 8.14 11.46 -18.30
N LEU A 19 8.10 10.31 -17.64
CA LEU A 19 7.17 10.05 -16.54
C LEU A 19 7.74 10.64 -15.24
N THR A 20 7.11 11.70 -14.74
CA THR A 20 7.54 12.44 -13.54
C THR A 20 7.03 11.83 -12.23
N CYS A 21 6.11 10.87 -12.30
CA CYS A 21 5.54 10.18 -11.13
C CYS A 21 6.50 9.19 -10.46
N PHE A 22 7.59 8.79 -11.10
CA PHE A 22 8.58 7.90 -10.49
C PHE A 22 9.46 8.68 -9.49
N LYS A 23 9.44 8.24 -8.23
CA LYS A 23 10.21 8.86 -7.13
C LYS A 23 11.37 7.94 -6.70
N ALA A 24 11.97 8.20 -5.54
CA ALA A 24 13.12 7.41 -5.09
C ALA A 24 12.73 5.98 -4.66
N TYR A 25 11.54 5.80 -4.09
CA TYR A 25 11.13 4.53 -3.48
C TYR A 25 9.80 3.99 -3.99
N ASP A 26 9.02 4.81 -4.71
CA ASP A 26 7.68 4.47 -5.17
C ASP A 26 7.27 5.31 -6.39
N ILE A 27 6.04 5.13 -6.83
CA ILE A 27 5.40 5.96 -7.85
C ILE A 27 4.40 6.88 -7.13
N ARG A 28 4.51 8.20 -7.36
CA ARG A 28 3.61 9.22 -6.85
C ARG A 28 3.41 10.29 -7.91
N GLY A 29 2.17 10.55 -8.27
CA GLY A 29 1.88 11.54 -9.29
C GLY A 29 0.54 12.22 -9.09
N LYS A 30 0.47 13.46 -9.57
CA LYS A 30 -0.78 14.20 -9.65
C LYS A 30 -1.67 13.58 -10.72
N LEU A 31 -2.92 13.32 -10.36
CA LEU A 31 -3.90 12.67 -11.23
C LEU A 31 -4.14 13.48 -12.51
N GLY A 32 -4.27 12.77 -13.62
CA GLY A 32 -4.50 13.32 -14.94
C GLY A 32 -3.25 13.85 -15.64
N THR A 33 -2.33 14.51 -14.91
CA THR A 33 -1.13 15.13 -15.52
C THR A 33 0.13 14.28 -15.36
N GLU A 34 0.33 13.63 -14.23
CA GLU A 34 1.51 12.83 -13.93
C GLU A 34 1.20 11.34 -13.82
N LEU A 35 -0.02 10.99 -13.44
CA LEU A 35 -0.49 9.61 -13.29
C LEU A 35 -1.93 9.49 -13.80
N ASN A 36 -2.17 8.45 -14.59
CA ASN A 36 -3.47 8.05 -15.11
C ASN A 36 -3.46 6.55 -15.43
N GLU A 37 -4.58 6.02 -15.94
CA GLU A 37 -4.75 4.59 -16.24
C GLU A 37 -3.80 4.10 -17.34
N ASP A 38 -3.46 4.93 -18.34
CA ASP A 38 -2.49 4.56 -19.38
C ASP A 38 -1.09 4.35 -18.77
N ILE A 39 -0.67 5.23 -17.88
CA ILE A 39 0.61 5.10 -17.17
C ILE A 39 0.58 3.88 -16.25
N ALA A 40 -0.52 3.67 -15.51
CA ALA A 40 -0.70 2.51 -14.65
C ALA A 40 -0.61 1.19 -15.44
N TYR A 41 -1.26 1.13 -16.61
CA TYR A 41 -1.13 0.00 -17.52
C TYR A 41 0.32 -0.23 -17.98
N LYS A 42 1.04 0.83 -18.37
CA LYS A 42 2.44 0.76 -18.78
C LYS A 42 3.35 0.30 -17.65
N VAL A 43 3.10 0.72 -16.41
CA VAL A 43 3.81 0.23 -15.22
C VAL A 43 3.58 -1.26 -15.04
N GLY A 44 2.34 -1.75 -15.14
CA GLY A 44 2.02 -3.17 -15.08
C GLY A 44 2.73 -3.98 -16.19
N ARG A 45 2.74 -3.46 -17.44
CA ARG A 45 3.49 -4.06 -18.55
C ARG A 45 4.99 -4.14 -18.25
N ALA A 46 5.58 -3.04 -17.80
CA ALA A 46 7.01 -2.94 -17.52
C ALA A 46 7.42 -3.86 -16.37
N TYR A 47 6.68 -3.84 -15.25
CA TYR A 47 6.92 -4.75 -14.13
C TYR A 47 6.89 -6.23 -14.58
N GLY A 48 5.83 -6.61 -15.29
CA GLY A 48 5.66 -7.98 -15.76
C GLY A 48 6.79 -8.44 -16.70
N GLN A 49 7.30 -7.55 -17.55
CA GLN A 49 8.37 -7.91 -18.50
C GLN A 49 9.77 -7.90 -17.90
N ILE A 50 10.03 -7.05 -16.90
CA ILE A 50 11.33 -6.98 -16.23
C ILE A 50 11.51 -8.16 -15.27
N TYR A 51 10.54 -8.40 -14.39
CA TYR A 51 10.64 -9.43 -13.36
C TYR A 51 10.12 -10.79 -13.79
N GLN A 52 9.27 -10.86 -14.82
CA GLN A 52 8.67 -12.09 -15.36
C GLN A 52 8.08 -13.01 -14.27
N PRO A 53 7.33 -12.48 -13.30
CA PRO A 53 6.76 -13.30 -12.26
C PRO A 53 5.65 -14.19 -12.86
N GLN A 54 5.46 -15.36 -12.28
CA GLN A 54 4.33 -16.22 -12.64
C GLN A 54 3.02 -15.67 -12.08
N THR A 55 3.04 -15.25 -10.81
CA THR A 55 1.89 -14.69 -10.09
C THR A 55 2.34 -13.62 -9.12
N ILE A 56 1.56 -12.54 -8.99
CA ILE A 56 1.73 -11.52 -7.96
C ILE A 56 0.40 -11.17 -7.31
N VAL A 57 0.46 -10.52 -6.15
CA VAL A 57 -0.71 -9.91 -5.50
C VAL A 57 -0.85 -8.46 -5.92
N VAL A 58 -2.09 -7.97 -6.04
CA VAL A 58 -2.37 -6.54 -6.28
C VAL A 58 -3.53 -6.11 -5.39
N GLY A 59 -3.34 -5.02 -4.68
CA GLY A 59 -4.35 -4.38 -3.85
C GLY A 59 -4.42 -2.88 -4.10
N CYS A 60 -5.38 -2.23 -3.47
CA CYS A 60 -5.49 -0.77 -3.53
C CYS A 60 -6.12 -0.19 -2.26
N ASP A 61 -5.71 1.05 -1.93
CA ASP A 61 -6.37 1.83 -0.88
C ASP A 61 -7.76 2.33 -1.30
N ILE A 62 -8.41 3.11 -0.41
CA ILE A 62 -9.78 3.59 -0.60
C ILE A 62 -9.89 4.82 -1.52
N ARG A 63 -8.80 5.42 -2.00
CA ARG A 63 -8.87 6.62 -2.85
C ARG A 63 -9.77 6.41 -4.04
N LEU A 64 -10.52 7.44 -4.44
CA LEU A 64 -11.55 7.36 -5.47
C LEU A 64 -11.03 6.84 -6.83
N THR A 65 -9.75 7.01 -7.13
CA THR A 65 -9.13 6.56 -8.38
C THR A 65 -8.33 5.26 -8.23
N SER A 66 -8.20 4.71 -7.02
CA SER A 66 -7.35 3.55 -6.78
C SER A 66 -7.84 2.30 -7.49
N GLU A 67 -9.16 2.07 -7.53
CA GLU A 67 -9.72 0.91 -8.23
C GLU A 67 -9.44 0.97 -9.74
N ASP A 68 -9.65 2.12 -10.40
CA ASP A 68 -9.42 2.26 -11.85
C ASP A 68 -7.94 2.08 -12.19
N LEU A 69 -7.03 2.67 -11.41
CA LEU A 69 -5.59 2.49 -11.58
C LEU A 69 -5.16 1.04 -11.31
N LYS A 70 -5.78 0.37 -10.32
CA LYS A 70 -5.55 -1.06 -10.04
C LYS A 70 -5.94 -1.92 -11.25
N GLN A 71 -7.11 -1.71 -11.80
CA GLN A 71 -7.58 -2.48 -12.95
C GLN A 71 -6.70 -2.25 -14.18
N ALA A 72 -6.25 -1.02 -14.41
CA ALA A 72 -5.31 -0.71 -15.49
C ALA A 72 -3.95 -1.42 -15.29
N THR A 73 -3.42 -1.41 -14.07
CA THR A 73 -2.18 -2.12 -13.70
C THR A 73 -2.31 -3.63 -13.89
N ILE A 74 -3.40 -4.22 -13.40
CA ILE A 74 -3.72 -5.65 -13.56
C ILE A 74 -3.79 -6.02 -15.04
N LYS A 75 -4.46 -5.20 -15.85
CA LYS A 75 -4.51 -5.41 -17.30
C LYS A 75 -3.11 -5.44 -17.92
N GLY A 76 -2.24 -4.51 -17.53
CA GLY A 76 -0.86 -4.45 -17.99
C GLY A 76 -0.06 -5.71 -17.61
N LEU A 77 -0.20 -6.18 -16.39
CA LEU A 77 0.40 -7.42 -15.88
C LEU A 77 -0.10 -8.65 -16.67
N ASN A 78 -1.41 -8.78 -16.83
CA ASN A 78 -2.00 -9.88 -17.60
C ASN A 78 -1.55 -9.87 -19.05
N ASP A 79 -1.46 -8.71 -19.69
CA ASP A 79 -0.96 -8.54 -21.06
C ASP A 79 0.55 -8.83 -21.18
N SER A 80 1.27 -8.94 -20.04
CA SER A 80 2.66 -9.42 -19.96
C SER A 80 2.78 -10.88 -19.54
N GLY A 81 1.66 -11.61 -19.43
CA GLY A 81 1.64 -13.04 -19.09
C GLY A 81 1.61 -13.34 -17.59
N VAL A 82 1.52 -12.32 -16.72
CA VAL A 82 1.52 -12.47 -15.26
C VAL A 82 0.11 -12.74 -14.74
N ASN A 83 -0.05 -13.75 -13.90
CA ASN A 83 -1.28 -13.97 -13.16
C ASN A 83 -1.35 -13.01 -11.95
N VAL A 84 -2.56 -12.61 -11.59
CA VAL A 84 -2.80 -11.67 -10.50
C VAL A 84 -3.81 -12.25 -9.52
N LEU A 85 -3.46 -12.23 -8.24
CA LEU A 85 -4.40 -12.34 -7.13
C LEU A 85 -4.82 -10.92 -6.74
N ASP A 86 -6.05 -10.55 -7.09
CA ASP A 86 -6.65 -9.25 -6.75
C ASP A 86 -7.18 -9.31 -5.31
N LEU A 87 -6.50 -8.62 -4.41
CA LEU A 87 -6.83 -8.58 -2.98
C LEU A 87 -8.00 -7.62 -2.65
N GLY A 88 -8.44 -6.81 -3.62
CA GLY A 88 -9.47 -5.80 -3.41
C GLY A 88 -8.94 -4.54 -2.73
N MET A 89 -9.73 -3.98 -1.81
CA MET A 89 -9.29 -2.88 -0.94
C MET A 89 -8.38 -3.44 0.15
N THR A 90 -7.19 -2.86 0.25
CA THR A 90 -6.12 -3.25 1.17
C THR A 90 -5.39 -2.03 1.70
N GLY A 91 -4.52 -2.25 2.66
CA GLY A 91 -3.40 -1.35 2.88
C GLY A 91 -2.09 -2.00 2.47
N THR A 92 -1.03 -1.22 2.52
CA THR A 92 0.32 -1.65 2.11
C THR A 92 0.76 -2.94 2.79
N GLU A 93 0.48 -3.08 4.10
CA GLU A 93 0.91 -4.23 4.89
C GLU A 93 0.24 -5.55 4.46
N GLU A 94 -1.02 -5.51 4.00
CA GLU A 94 -1.72 -6.71 3.49
C GLU A 94 -1.10 -7.19 2.18
N VAL A 95 -0.76 -6.27 1.27
CA VAL A 95 -0.07 -6.62 0.01
C VAL A 95 1.33 -7.17 0.28
N TYR A 96 2.07 -6.57 1.22
CA TYR A 96 3.38 -7.06 1.59
C TYR A 96 3.31 -8.44 2.25
N PHE A 97 2.36 -8.63 3.16
CA PHE A 97 2.08 -9.94 3.74
C PHE A 97 1.75 -10.97 2.65
N GLY A 98 0.83 -10.66 1.75
CA GLY A 98 0.48 -11.54 0.64
C GLY A 98 1.68 -11.91 -0.24
N ALA A 99 2.58 -10.94 -0.50
CA ALA A 99 3.75 -11.15 -1.34
C ALA A 99 4.78 -12.13 -0.76
N PHE A 100 4.85 -12.29 0.57
CA PHE A 100 5.74 -13.29 1.18
C PHE A 100 5.01 -14.55 1.65
N HIS A 101 3.73 -14.43 2.01
CA HIS A 101 2.96 -15.53 2.60
C HIS A 101 2.44 -16.53 1.54
N LEU A 102 1.98 -16.02 0.39
CA LEU A 102 1.33 -16.83 -0.65
C LEU A 102 2.32 -17.47 -1.66
N ASP A 103 3.62 -17.41 -1.40
CA ASP A 103 4.68 -17.90 -2.30
C ASP A 103 4.54 -17.34 -3.74
N VAL A 104 4.14 -16.07 -3.84
CA VAL A 104 4.09 -15.34 -5.10
C VAL A 104 5.36 -14.50 -5.31
N GLN A 105 5.60 -14.04 -6.54
CA GLN A 105 6.87 -13.42 -6.88
C GLN A 105 6.86 -11.90 -6.77
N GLY A 106 5.86 -11.33 -6.09
CA GLY A 106 5.80 -9.90 -5.83
C GLY A 106 4.41 -9.36 -5.53
N GLY A 107 4.32 -8.05 -5.40
CA GLY A 107 3.07 -7.36 -5.11
C GLY A 107 3.09 -5.90 -5.53
N ILE A 108 1.91 -5.34 -5.77
CA ILE A 108 1.71 -3.92 -6.06
C ILE A 108 0.52 -3.41 -5.24
N GLU A 109 0.77 -2.38 -4.44
CA GLU A 109 -0.29 -1.62 -3.77
C GLU A 109 -0.50 -0.28 -4.47
N ILE A 110 -1.74 -0.02 -4.88
CA ILE A 110 -2.14 1.26 -5.48
C ILE A 110 -2.56 2.19 -4.35
N THR A 111 -1.72 3.18 -4.07
CA THR A 111 -1.92 4.11 -2.95
C THR A 111 -1.12 5.39 -3.12
N ALA A 112 -1.63 6.47 -2.55
CA ALA A 112 -0.86 7.68 -2.29
C ALA A 112 -0.70 7.96 -0.79
N SER A 113 -0.98 6.97 0.09
CA SER A 113 -0.81 7.10 1.53
C SER A 113 -1.47 8.40 2.06
N HIS A 114 -0.69 9.33 2.57
CA HIS A 114 -1.12 10.62 3.12
C HIS A 114 -1.01 11.80 2.14
N ASN A 115 -0.79 11.58 0.86
CA ASN A 115 -0.73 12.66 -0.14
C ASN A 115 -2.11 13.33 -0.31
N PRO A 116 -2.16 14.58 -0.85
CA PRO A 116 -3.43 15.24 -1.18
C PRO A 116 -4.36 14.41 -2.06
N MET A 117 -5.63 14.80 -2.13
CA MET A 117 -6.70 14.07 -2.84
C MET A 117 -6.45 13.93 -4.33
N ASP A 118 -5.75 14.89 -4.94
CA ASP A 118 -5.43 14.94 -6.36
C ASP A 118 -4.16 14.13 -6.72
N TYR A 119 -3.69 13.27 -5.79
CA TYR A 119 -2.57 12.37 -6.01
C TYR A 119 -3.01 10.91 -5.89
N ASN A 120 -2.30 10.04 -6.65
CA ASN A 120 -2.28 8.62 -6.40
C ASN A 120 -0.86 8.07 -6.72
N GLY A 121 -0.67 6.76 -6.55
CA GLY A 121 0.64 6.16 -6.74
C GLY A 121 0.63 4.64 -6.63
N MET A 122 1.83 4.07 -6.55
CA MET A 122 2.03 2.62 -6.44
C MET A 122 3.28 2.34 -5.61
N LYS A 123 3.15 1.40 -4.69
CA LYS A 123 4.27 0.75 -4.02
C LYS A 123 4.47 -0.63 -4.64
N LEU A 124 5.70 -0.93 -5.03
CA LEU A 124 6.03 -2.16 -5.74
C LEU A 124 7.00 -2.99 -4.91
N VAL A 125 6.72 -4.27 -4.79
CA VAL A 125 7.63 -5.23 -4.18
C VAL A 125 7.82 -6.44 -5.10
N ARG A 126 8.96 -7.08 -4.98
CA ARG A 126 9.26 -8.37 -5.61
C ARG A 126 9.17 -9.49 -4.57
N GLU A 127 9.66 -10.67 -4.90
CA GLU A 127 9.61 -11.85 -4.03
C GLU A 127 10.00 -11.54 -2.57
N ASN A 128 9.34 -12.15 -1.61
CA ASN A 128 9.52 -11.92 -0.17
C ASN A 128 9.28 -10.46 0.27
N ALA A 129 8.35 -9.78 -0.41
CA ALA A 129 8.01 -8.37 -0.16
C ALA A 129 9.21 -7.40 -0.19
N ARG A 130 10.26 -7.69 -0.96
CA ARG A 130 11.41 -6.80 -1.10
C ARG A 130 11.02 -5.55 -1.87
N PRO A 131 11.15 -4.34 -1.30
CA PRO A 131 10.79 -3.11 -1.98
C PRO A 131 11.59 -2.87 -3.27
N ILE A 132 10.91 -2.31 -4.28
CA ILE A 132 11.52 -1.88 -5.53
C ILE A 132 11.66 -0.36 -5.49
N GLY A 133 12.88 0.12 -5.29
CA GLY A 133 13.24 1.53 -5.35
C GLY A 133 14.11 1.87 -6.55
N ALA A 134 14.55 3.11 -6.64
CA ALA A 134 15.36 3.62 -7.73
C ALA A 134 16.67 2.82 -7.99
N ASP A 135 17.22 2.22 -6.93
CA ASP A 135 18.46 1.45 -6.99
C ASP A 135 18.22 -0.06 -7.13
N SER A 136 16.96 -0.51 -7.19
CA SER A 136 16.59 -1.92 -7.20
C SER A 136 15.57 -2.29 -8.28
N GLY A 137 15.42 -1.45 -9.34
CA GLY A 137 14.60 -1.78 -10.52
C GLY A 137 13.55 -0.76 -10.91
N LEU A 138 13.27 0.26 -10.09
CA LEU A 138 12.23 1.25 -10.42
C LEU A 138 12.58 2.11 -11.63
N LYS A 139 13.87 2.40 -11.84
CA LYS A 139 14.36 3.14 -13.03
C LYS A 139 14.20 2.33 -14.32
N GLU A 140 14.43 1.04 -14.25
CA GLU A 140 14.25 0.11 -15.37
C GLU A 140 12.77 0.00 -15.75
N ILE A 141 11.86 -0.05 -14.74
CA ILE A 141 10.43 0.00 -14.97
C ILE A 141 10.05 1.33 -15.64
N GLN A 142 10.56 2.46 -15.13
CA GLN A 142 10.33 3.78 -15.72
C GLN A 142 10.76 3.82 -17.19
N ALA A 143 12.00 3.45 -17.48
CA ALA A 143 12.54 3.48 -18.83
C ALA A 143 11.73 2.64 -19.82
N LEU A 144 11.29 1.43 -19.41
CA LEU A 144 10.46 0.59 -20.25
C LEU A 144 9.04 1.16 -20.43
N ALA A 145 8.45 1.71 -19.37
CA ALA A 145 7.15 2.36 -19.44
C ALA A 145 7.16 3.61 -20.33
N GLU A 146 8.22 4.43 -20.26
CA GLU A 146 8.43 5.60 -21.13
C GLU A 146 8.60 5.21 -22.59
N SER A 147 9.33 4.11 -22.85
CA SER A 147 9.56 3.65 -24.22
C SER A 147 8.28 3.13 -24.89
N GLY A 148 7.36 2.57 -24.11
CA GLY A 148 6.17 1.89 -24.63
C GLY A 148 6.46 0.66 -25.50
N GLN A 149 7.72 0.21 -25.58
CA GLN A 149 8.17 -0.90 -26.43
C GLN A 149 8.02 -2.23 -25.69
N PHE A 150 6.79 -2.69 -25.56
CA PHE A 150 6.49 -3.94 -24.87
C PHE A 150 6.52 -5.13 -25.85
N LYS A 151 7.10 -6.24 -25.36
CA LYS A 151 7.07 -7.51 -26.09
C LYS A 151 5.68 -8.13 -25.97
N GLU A 152 5.17 -8.65 -27.07
CA GLU A 152 3.93 -9.43 -27.06
C GLU A 152 4.17 -10.80 -26.45
N VAL A 153 3.20 -11.32 -25.73
CA VAL A 153 3.22 -12.66 -25.14
C VAL A 153 2.19 -13.56 -25.80
N THR A 154 2.51 -14.83 -25.95
CA THR A 154 1.59 -15.81 -26.56
C THR A 154 0.42 -16.18 -25.65
N LYS A 155 0.62 -16.07 -24.33
CA LYS A 155 -0.40 -16.41 -23.33
C LYS A 155 -0.49 -15.29 -22.30
N LYS A 156 -1.64 -14.65 -22.24
CA LYS A 156 -1.93 -13.66 -21.23
C LYS A 156 -2.13 -14.30 -19.86
N GLY A 157 -1.84 -13.54 -18.81
CA GLY A 157 -2.15 -13.92 -17.44
C GLY A 157 -3.67 -13.88 -17.17
N LYS A 158 -4.03 -14.33 -15.99
CA LYS A 158 -5.39 -14.34 -15.46
C LYS A 158 -5.45 -13.61 -14.14
N THR A 159 -6.63 -13.09 -13.80
CA THR A 159 -6.89 -12.46 -12.51
C THR A 159 -7.89 -13.31 -11.74
N GLU A 160 -7.60 -13.52 -10.45
CA GLU A 160 -8.48 -14.17 -9.50
C GLU A 160 -8.61 -13.27 -8.27
N LYS A 161 -9.81 -13.16 -7.70
CA LYS A 161 -10.03 -12.46 -6.43
C LYS A 161 -9.56 -13.35 -5.29
N TYR A 162 -8.83 -12.76 -4.36
CA TYR A 162 -8.31 -13.46 -3.19
C TYR A 162 -8.53 -12.65 -1.91
N ASN A 163 -9.11 -13.24 -0.90
CA ASN A 163 -9.31 -12.60 0.41
C ASN A 163 -8.17 -12.98 1.35
N ILE A 164 -7.18 -12.13 1.48
CA ILE A 164 -6.01 -12.35 2.33
C ILE A 164 -6.26 -12.06 3.81
N LEU A 165 -7.32 -11.32 4.14
CA LEU A 165 -7.58 -10.79 5.48
C LEU A 165 -7.56 -11.86 6.59
N PRO A 166 -8.20 -13.05 6.46
CA PRO A 166 -8.16 -14.06 7.52
C PRO A 166 -6.75 -14.52 7.85
N GLU A 167 -5.93 -14.76 6.83
CA GLU A 167 -4.54 -15.21 7.00
C GLU A 167 -3.66 -14.09 7.57
N PHE A 168 -3.90 -12.85 7.16
CA PHE A 168 -3.22 -11.68 7.70
C PHE A 168 -3.52 -11.51 9.19
N ILE A 169 -4.79 -11.64 9.61
CA ILE A 169 -5.17 -11.57 11.02
C ILE A 169 -4.54 -12.72 11.83
N ASP A 170 -4.56 -13.94 11.31
CA ASP A 170 -3.91 -15.07 11.98
C ASP A 170 -2.41 -14.84 12.16
N HIS A 171 -1.76 -14.24 11.18
CA HIS A 171 -0.36 -13.82 11.28
C HIS A 171 -0.15 -12.75 12.36
N LEU A 172 -1.00 -11.70 12.39
CA LEU A 172 -0.91 -10.66 13.42
C LEU A 172 -1.05 -11.23 14.84
N MET A 173 -1.90 -12.25 15.01
CA MET A 173 -2.06 -12.91 16.32
C MET A 173 -0.80 -13.63 16.79
N THR A 174 0.15 -13.95 15.92
CA THR A 174 1.44 -14.54 16.34
C THR A 174 2.35 -13.56 17.10
N TYR A 175 2.09 -12.27 17.02
CA TYR A 175 2.87 -11.24 17.73
C TYR A 175 2.45 -11.04 19.18
N ILE A 176 1.28 -11.53 19.58
CA ILE A 176 0.73 -11.35 20.93
C ILE A 176 0.56 -12.69 21.64
N ASP A 177 0.51 -12.63 22.97
CA ASP A 177 0.04 -13.71 23.84
C ASP A 177 -1.30 -13.28 24.44
N PRO A 178 -2.44 -13.77 23.94
CA PRO A 178 -3.77 -13.36 24.41
C PRO A 178 -3.96 -13.50 25.93
N ALA A 179 -3.32 -14.48 26.54
CA ALA A 179 -3.43 -14.74 27.98
C ALA A 179 -2.71 -13.69 28.85
N LYS A 180 -1.85 -12.88 28.25
CA LYS A 180 -1.07 -11.85 28.96
C LYS A 180 -1.63 -10.44 28.80
N ILE A 181 -2.67 -10.27 27.99
CA ILE A 181 -3.28 -8.96 27.78
C ILE A 181 -4.23 -8.67 28.93
N SER A 182 -3.95 -7.60 29.66
CA SER A 182 -4.86 -7.04 30.68
C SER A 182 -6.01 -6.29 30.02
N PRO A 183 -7.13 -6.02 30.74
CA PRO A 183 -8.19 -5.18 30.21
C PRO A 183 -7.64 -3.82 29.74
N LEU A 184 -7.97 -3.46 28.50
CA LEU A 184 -7.56 -2.20 27.88
C LEU A 184 -8.74 -1.59 27.11
N LYS A 185 -8.83 -0.27 27.17
CA LYS A 185 -9.72 0.54 26.32
C LYS A 185 -8.87 1.35 25.34
N LEU A 186 -9.04 1.09 24.06
CA LEU A 186 -8.24 1.69 22.99
C LEU A 186 -9.10 2.55 22.06
N VAL A 187 -8.74 3.81 21.89
CA VAL A 187 -9.25 4.60 20.76
C VAL A 187 -8.48 4.20 19.52
N VAL A 188 -9.18 3.88 18.44
CA VAL A 188 -8.60 3.51 17.15
C VAL A 188 -9.16 4.42 16.06
N ASN A 189 -8.28 5.12 15.37
CA ASN A 189 -8.62 6.10 14.34
C ASN A 189 -8.08 5.64 12.98
N ALA A 190 -8.98 5.10 12.15
CA ALA A 190 -8.66 4.67 10.80
C ALA A 190 -8.49 5.85 9.80
N GLY A 191 -8.81 7.08 10.19
CA GLY A 191 -8.71 8.25 9.34
C GLY A 191 -9.56 8.20 8.06
N ASN A 192 -10.63 7.39 8.03
CA ASN A 192 -11.39 7.02 6.84
C ASN A 192 -10.54 6.35 5.75
N GLY A 193 -9.35 5.88 6.09
CA GLY A 193 -8.45 5.12 5.23
C GLY A 193 -8.76 3.61 5.21
N ALA A 194 -7.78 2.82 4.83
CA ALA A 194 -7.94 1.38 4.65
C ALA A 194 -7.89 0.56 5.96
N ALA A 195 -7.51 1.13 7.13
CA ALA A 195 -7.31 0.35 8.37
C ALA A 195 -8.60 -0.24 8.98
N GLY A 196 -9.77 0.34 8.67
CA GLY A 196 -11.03 0.00 9.35
C GLY A 196 -11.38 -1.49 9.32
N HIS A 197 -11.33 -2.14 8.17
CA HIS A 197 -11.68 -3.55 8.01
C HIS A 197 -10.72 -4.50 8.77
N VAL A 198 -9.45 -4.13 8.87
CA VAL A 198 -8.45 -4.89 9.66
C VAL A 198 -8.75 -4.76 11.15
N ILE A 199 -9.11 -3.55 11.61
CA ILE A 199 -9.50 -3.31 13.01
C ILE A 199 -10.72 -4.16 13.37
N ASP A 200 -11.74 -4.22 12.50
CA ASP A 200 -12.92 -5.05 12.71
C ASP A 200 -12.56 -6.52 12.84
N ALA A 201 -11.73 -7.02 11.95
CA ALA A 201 -11.29 -8.42 11.98
C ALA A 201 -10.43 -8.75 13.21
N ILE A 202 -9.59 -7.82 13.68
CA ILE A 202 -8.83 -7.95 14.94
C ILE A 202 -9.82 -7.99 16.12
N GLU A 203 -10.80 -7.09 16.18
CA GLU A 203 -11.79 -7.06 17.26
C GLU A 203 -12.57 -8.38 17.34
N ASP A 204 -13.02 -8.91 16.22
CA ASP A 204 -13.74 -10.19 16.16
C ASP A 204 -12.84 -11.37 16.57
N LYS A 205 -11.57 -11.35 16.20
CA LYS A 205 -10.59 -12.34 16.65
C LYS A 205 -10.37 -12.23 18.17
N PHE A 206 -10.25 -11.02 18.72
CA PHE A 206 -10.11 -10.77 20.14
C PHE A 206 -11.32 -11.26 20.94
N LYS A 207 -12.55 -11.00 20.43
CA LYS A 207 -13.79 -11.56 21.02
C LYS A 207 -13.73 -13.09 21.07
N THR A 208 -13.34 -13.73 19.97
CA THR A 208 -13.22 -15.20 19.88
C THR A 208 -12.20 -15.77 20.88
N LEU A 209 -11.08 -15.05 21.10
CA LEU A 209 -10.00 -15.45 21.99
C LEU A 209 -10.23 -14.97 23.44
N ASN A 210 -11.34 -14.28 23.73
CA ASN A 210 -11.67 -13.64 25.01
C ASN A 210 -10.57 -12.67 25.48
N VAL A 211 -9.94 -11.94 24.55
CA VAL A 211 -8.98 -10.88 24.88
C VAL A 211 -9.76 -9.66 25.38
N PRO A 212 -9.47 -9.14 26.60
CA PRO A 212 -10.30 -8.11 27.24
C PRO A 212 -9.93 -6.69 26.73
N VAL A 213 -10.06 -6.43 25.44
CA VAL A 213 -9.80 -5.13 24.83
C VAL A 213 -11.11 -4.56 24.28
N GLU A 214 -11.41 -3.32 24.66
CA GLU A 214 -12.51 -2.51 24.13
C GLU A 214 -11.96 -1.53 23.11
N PHE A 215 -12.54 -1.52 21.87
CA PHE A 215 -12.16 -0.57 20.83
C PHE A 215 -13.19 0.55 20.70
N ILE A 216 -12.75 1.79 20.85
CA ILE A 216 -13.51 3.02 20.52
C ILE A 216 -13.07 3.45 19.13
N LYS A 217 -13.93 3.20 18.14
CA LYS A 217 -13.63 3.43 16.72
C LYS A 217 -14.03 4.84 16.32
N ILE A 218 -13.11 5.61 15.74
CA ILE A 218 -13.38 6.93 15.16
C ILE A 218 -12.87 7.02 13.74
N HIS A 219 -13.55 7.78 12.88
CA HIS A 219 -13.27 7.89 11.44
C HIS A 219 -13.03 6.49 10.83
N HIS A 220 -13.88 5.54 11.20
CA HIS A 220 -13.64 4.12 11.02
C HIS A 220 -13.97 3.65 9.61
N GLU A 221 -15.10 4.11 9.08
CA GLU A 221 -15.57 3.72 7.75
C GLU A 221 -14.62 4.24 6.67
N ALA A 222 -14.20 3.35 5.79
CA ALA A 222 -13.35 3.70 4.65
C ALA A 222 -14.13 4.62 3.69
N ASP A 223 -13.60 5.81 3.43
CA ASP A 223 -14.23 6.81 2.56
C ASP A 223 -13.16 7.58 1.79
N GLY A 224 -13.06 7.30 0.48
CA GLY A 224 -12.09 7.93 -0.41
C GLY A 224 -12.27 9.43 -0.60
N THR A 225 -13.32 10.04 -0.05
CA THR A 225 -13.47 11.51 0.00
C THR A 225 -12.75 12.14 1.20
N PHE A 226 -12.33 11.33 2.17
CA PHE A 226 -11.68 11.75 3.42
C PHE A 226 -12.39 12.92 4.11
N PRO A 227 -13.64 12.75 4.57
CA PRO A 227 -14.46 13.84 5.10
C PRO A 227 -13.88 14.49 6.35
N ASN A 228 -12.97 13.83 7.04
CA ASN A 228 -12.26 14.33 8.22
C ASN A 228 -10.82 14.80 7.91
N GLY A 229 -10.51 15.03 6.64
CA GLY A 229 -9.16 15.38 6.15
C GLY A 229 -8.29 14.18 5.85
N ILE A 230 -7.22 14.41 5.10
CA ILE A 230 -6.25 13.36 4.75
C ILE A 230 -5.60 12.83 6.04
N PRO A 231 -5.65 11.51 6.30
CA PRO A 231 -5.08 10.94 7.52
C PRO A 231 -3.55 11.00 7.51
N ASN A 232 -3.02 11.92 8.29
CA ASN A 232 -1.58 12.11 8.49
C ASN A 232 -1.31 12.56 9.93
N PRO A 233 -1.26 11.65 10.91
CA PRO A 233 -1.06 12.02 12.31
C PRO A 233 0.31 12.62 12.66
N ILE A 234 1.26 12.64 11.71
CA ILE A 234 2.51 13.40 11.88
C ILE A 234 2.20 14.90 12.01
N LEU A 235 1.22 15.38 11.26
CA LEU A 235 0.79 16.79 11.32
C LEU A 235 0.02 17.04 12.61
N ILE A 236 0.37 18.11 13.32
CA ILE A 236 -0.21 18.42 14.64
C ILE A 236 -1.71 18.64 14.54
N GLU A 237 -2.17 19.31 13.49
CA GLU A 237 -3.58 19.58 13.22
C GLU A 237 -4.44 18.31 13.06
N ASN A 238 -3.85 17.19 12.69
CA ASN A 238 -4.57 15.92 12.50
C ASN A 238 -4.62 15.04 13.77
N ARG A 239 -4.02 15.51 14.88
CA ARG A 239 -3.96 14.74 16.14
C ARG A 239 -5.18 14.96 17.05
N ASP A 240 -5.89 16.05 16.88
CA ASP A 240 -6.93 16.52 17.80
C ASP A 240 -8.10 15.55 17.96
N SER A 241 -8.54 14.89 16.90
CA SER A 241 -9.65 13.92 16.94
C SER A 241 -9.32 12.72 17.84
N THR A 242 -8.14 12.11 17.65
CA THR A 242 -7.68 10.99 18.47
C THR A 242 -7.47 11.40 19.92
N ARG A 243 -6.79 12.53 20.14
CA ARG A 243 -6.55 13.08 21.48
C ARG A 243 -7.85 13.32 22.25
N LYS A 244 -8.83 13.97 21.63
CA LYS A 244 -10.13 14.24 22.25
C LYS A 244 -10.87 12.95 22.60
N ALA A 245 -10.91 11.98 21.68
CA ALA A 245 -11.57 10.73 21.93
C ALA A 245 -10.91 9.93 23.08
N VAL A 246 -9.57 9.95 23.20
CA VAL A 246 -8.87 9.32 24.36
C VAL A 246 -9.36 9.93 25.67
N LEU A 247 -9.42 11.26 25.76
CA LEU A 247 -9.83 11.98 26.99
C LEU A 247 -11.31 11.78 27.29
N GLU A 248 -12.19 11.88 26.29
CA GLU A 248 -13.65 11.76 26.43
C GLU A 248 -14.08 10.38 26.90
N HIS A 249 -13.40 9.33 26.41
CA HIS A 249 -13.73 7.96 26.74
C HIS A 249 -12.91 7.40 27.91
N GLY A 250 -11.92 8.16 28.41
CA GLY A 250 -11.00 7.68 29.44
C GLY A 250 -10.25 6.42 28.96
N ALA A 251 -9.78 6.46 27.72
CA ALA A 251 -9.08 5.33 27.12
C ALA A 251 -7.64 5.25 27.62
N ASP A 252 -7.10 4.03 27.66
CA ASP A 252 -5.72 3.78 28.11
C ASP A 252 -4.70 4.21 27.05
N MET A 253 -5.11 4.21 25.77
CA MET A 253 -4.26 4.59 24.64
C MET A 253 -5.09 4.98 23.43
N GLY A 254 -4.52 5.84 22.58
CA GLY A 254 -5.02 6.13 21.24
C GLY A 254 -4.07 5.60 20.17
N ILE A 255 -4.65 5.09 19.08
CA ILE A 255 -3.91 4.60 17.92
C ILE A 255 -4.50 5.27 16.68
N ALA A 256 -3.67 5.82 15.81
CA ALA A 256 -4.10 6.40 14.54
C ALA A 256 -3.20 5.94 13.40
N TRP A 257 -3.76 5.79 12.21
CA TRP A 257 -3.04 5.37 11.02
C TRP A 257 -3.13 6.43 9.91
N ASP A 258 -2.22 6.34 8.95
CA ASP A 258 -2.36 7.05 7.69
C ASP A 258 -3.21 6.26 6.67
N GLY A 259 -3.34 6.77 5.45
CA GLY A 259 -4.36 6.31 4.51
C GLY A 259 -4.27 4.83 4.09
N ASP A 260 -3.06 4.30 3.98
CA ASP A 260 -2.76 2.91 3.63
C ASP A 260 -2.17 2.10 4.79
N PHE A 261 -2.29 2.63 6.01
CA PHE A 261 -1.96 2.12 7.34
C PHE A 261 -0.56 1.46 7.48
N ASP A 262 0.41 1.84 6.67
CA ASP A 262 1.79 1.42 6.87
C ASP A 262 2.51 2.22 7.97
N ARG A 263 1.86 3.25 8.51
CA ARG A 263 2.32 4.06 9.63
C ARG A 263 1.29 4.10 10.74
N CYS A 264 1.75 3.71 11.96
CA CYS A 264 0.97 3.66 13.17
C CYS A 264 1.48 4.71 14.16
N PHE A 265 0.56 5.51 14.69
CA PHE A 265 0.85 6.59 15.61
C PHE A 265 0.12 6.40 16.93
N LEU A 266 0.81 6.60 18.05
CA LEU A 266 0.30 6.29 19.36
C LEU A 266 0.12 7.55 20.21
N PHE A 267 -0.90 7.51 21.08
CA PHE A 267 -1.22 8.54 22.06
C PHE A 267 -1.35 7.88 23.43
N ASP A 268 -0.83 8.53 24.47
CA ASP A 268 -0.95 8.05 25.84
C ASP A 268 -2.36 8.28 26.43
N GLU A 269 -2.57 7.87 27.67
CA GLU A 269 -3.84 8.01 28.40
C GLU A 269 -4.24 9.49 28.67
N LYS A 270 -3.33 10.43 28.44
CA LYS A 270 -3.59 11.87 28.51
C LYS A 270 -3.85 12.49 27.14
N GLY A 271 -3.92 11.64 26.10
CA GLY A 271 -4.04 12.05 24.72
C GLY A 271 -2.80 12.77 24.18
N GLN A 272 -1.63 12.58 24.79
CA GLN A 272 -0.38 13.15 24.29
C GLN A 272 0.19 12.22 23.22
N PHE A 273 0.60 12.83 22.09
CA PHE A 273 1.23 12.10 21.01
C PHE A 273 2.59 11.54 21.44
N ILE A 274 2.80 10.26 21.20
CA ILE A 274 4.05 9.58 21.48
C ILE A 274 4.94 9.65 20.24
N GLU A 275 6.08 10.34 20.36
CA GLU A 275 7.00 10.52 19.24
C GLU A 275 7.56 9.17 18.79
N GLY A 276 7.60 8.97 17.45
CA GLY A 276 7.93 7.67 16.83
C GLY A 276 9.28 7.08 17.22
N TYR A 277 10.26 7.93 17.56
CA TYR A 277 11.59 7.44 17.99
C TYR A 277 11.55 6.66 19.33
N TYR A 278 10.60 6.94 20.22
CA TYR A 278 10.39 6.13 21.43
C TYR A 278 9.87 4.74 21.07
N ILE A 279 8.93 4.69 20.10
CA ILE A 279 8.35 3.42 19.64
C ILE A 279 9.41 2.57 18.92
N VAL A 280 10.23 3.19 18.05
CA VAL A 280 11.36 2.52 17.41
C VAL A 280 12.32 1.92 18.44
N GLY A 281 12.67 2.69 19.49
CA GLY A 281 13.53 2.20 20.58
C GLY A 281 12.92 1.01 21.33
N LEU A 282 11.62 1.07 21.65
CA LEU A 282 10.89 -0.01 22.32
C LEU A 282 10.82 -1.28 21.45
N LEU A 283 10.50 -1.13 20.17
CA LEU A 283 10.45 -2.26 19.22
C LEU A 283 11.83 -2.88 19.03
N ALA A 284 12.88 -2.08 18.88
CA ALA A 284 14.26 -2.57 18.77
C ALA A 284 14.62 -3.41 20.00
N GLN A 285 14.33 -2.93 21.22
CA GLN A 285 14.53 -3.69 22.43
C GLN A 285 13.75 -5.01 22.44
N ALA A 286 12.47 -4.98 22.06
CA ALA A 286 11.63 -6.17 22.04
C ALA A 286 12.13 -7.23 21.05
N PHE A 287 12.57 -6.82 19.85
CA PHE A 287 13.14 -7.73 18.86
C PHE A 287 14.48 -8.31 19.29
N LEU A 288 15.37 -7.49 19.83
CA LEU A 288 16.67 -7.95 20.33
C LEU A 288 16.56 -8.93 21.52
N LEU A 289 15.51 -8.79 22.34
CA LEU A 289 15.23 -9.77 23.42
C LEU A 289 14.75 -11.12 22.84
N LYS A 290 14.08 -11.13 21.72
CA LYS A 290 13.64 -12.37 21.02
C LYS A 290 14.76 -13.01 20.21
N GLN A 291 15.65 -12.20 19.64
CA GLN A 291 16.74 -12.63 18.76
C GLN A 291 18.07 -12.08 19.29
N SER A 292 18.55 -12.67 20.38
CA SER A 292 19.80 -12.27 21.02
C SER A 292 20.99 -12.48 20.07
N GLY A 293 21.75 -11.42 19.79
CA GLY A 293 22.93 -11.44 18.92
C GLY A 293 22.75 -10.77 17.56
N GLU A 294 21.56 -10.38 17.18
CA GLU A 294 21.33 -9.49 16.05
C GLU A 294 21.78 -8.05 16.38
N LYS A 295 22.15 -7.27 15.33
CA LYS A 295 22.65 -5.90 15.46
C LYS A 295 21.65 -4.90 14.93
#